data_b4576cf40f756457f6c6fc0b2bd6e090
#
_entry.id   b4576cf40f756457f6c6fc0b2bd6e090
#
_cell.length_a   1.000
_cell.length_b   1.000
_cell.length_c   1.000
_cell.angle_alpha   90.00
_cell.angle_beta   90.00
_cell.angle_gamma   90.00
#
_symmetry.space_group_name_H-M   'P 1'
#
loop_
_entity.id
_entity.type
_entity.pdbx_description
1 polymer ?
#
loop_
_entity_poly.entity_id
_entity_poly.type
_entity_poly.pdbx_seq_one_letter_code
_entity_poly.pdbx_strand_id
1 'polypeptide(L)'
;MATKKTKKTTIEVKPEVETFANIKVVGVGGGGGSAINRMVSGKLKGVDFVAINTDAQALHQNLSKHRLHIGRTVTRGLGAGMNPELGTKSAEETSSEIREVLKGSDMVFITCGLGGGTGTGASPVVAEIARDLGCLTVAVVTRPFSFEGAQRRTIADKGFEELASKVDTIISIPNDRILQIIDKKTSLLDAFAVVDRVLYKGVEGISELITQPGLINVDFADVKAVMKDSGSALMGMGIASGENRAAEAAKAAIDSPLLELSIEGAKGVLFTISGPPDISMNEVNEAARLITASVDSGAKIIFGANINADAKDEISITVIATGFGEGSKKRDSKFDGLNAFSAQVKSSPAYIPQVDKDYVYREENQEMSKKENSSPKKAKITVKGREEIDMDDSSEELEIPAFIRRKMR
;
A
#
# COMPACT_ATOMS: atom_id res chain seq x y z
N MET A 1 25.11 -67.79 15.88
CA MET A 1 25.26 -66.81 14.79
C MET A 1 24.43 -65.59 15.15
N ALA A 2 25.06 -64.51 15.51
CA ALA A 2 24.39 -63.28 15.93
C ALA A 2 24.37 -62.28 14.74
N THR A 3 23.18 -61.97 14.24
CA THR A 3 22.95 -61.05 13.15
C THR A 3 23.11 -59.59 13.66
N LYS A 4 24.18 -58.91 13.26
CA LYS A 4 24.35 -57.50 13.47
C LYS A 4 23.33 -56.71 12.65
N LYS A 5 22.37 -56.03 13.32
CA LYS A 5 21.51 -55.00 12.73
C LYS A 5 22.32 -53.73 12.51
N THR A 6 22.63 -53.42 11.27
CA THR A 6 23.17 -52.12 10.86
C THR A 6 22.10 -51.05 11.02
N LYS A 7 22.30 -50.10 11.96
CA LYS A 7 21.50 -48.90 12.04
C LYS A 7 21.84 -47.99 10.83
N LYS A 8 20.89 -47.80 9.91
CA LYS A 8 20.95 -46.73 8.91
C LYS A 8 20.82 -45.42 9.65
N THR A 9 21.90 -44.68 9.74
CA THR A 9 21.86 -43.27 10.20
C THR A 9 21.35 -42.44 9.05
N THR A 10 20.10 -42.04 9.11
CA THR A 10 19.53 -41.00 8.22
C THR A 10 20.16 -39.67 8.64
N ILE A 11 21.00 -39.13 7.80
CA ILE A 11 21.52 -37.78 8.00
C ILE A 11 20.37 -36.82 7.62
N GLU A 12 19.70 -36.29 8.61
CA GLU A 12 18.70 -35.24 8.44
C GLU A 12 19.51 -33.95 8.22
N VAL A 13 19.62 -33.53 6.95
CA VAL A 13 20.17 -32.24 6.60
C VAL A 13 19.09 -31.21 6.93
N LYS A 14 19.19 -30.62 8.10
CA LYS A 14 18.43 -29.40 8.41
C LYS A 14 19.10 -28.26 7.64
N PRO A 15 18.40 -27.56 6.73
CA PRO A 15 18.94 -26.35 6.15
C PRO A 15 19.21 -25.35 7.29
N GLU A 16 20.44 -24.94 7.45
CA GLU A 16 20.87 -24.08 8.57
C GLU A 16 20.25 -22.70 8.55
N VAL A 17 19.69 -22.23 7.43
CA VAL A 17 19.00 -20.94 7.31
C VAL A 17 17.96 -21.04 6.18
N GLU A 18 16.67 -20.94 6.49
CA GLU A 18 15.67 -20.53 5.53
C GLU A 18 15.82 -19.02 5.32
N THR A 19 16.61 -18.60 4.33
CA THR A 19 16.78 -17.20 3.98
C THR A 19 15.64 -16.76 3.09
N PHE A 20 14.57 -16.28 3.70
CA PHE A 20 13.56 -15.50 2.96
C PHE A 20 14.14 -14.13 2.61
N ALA A 21 13.78 -13.60 1.44
CA ALA A 21 14.19 -12.25 1.06
C ALA A 21 13.67 -11.23 2.10
N ASN A 22 14.56 -10.35 2.57
CA ASN A 22 14.21 -9.31 3.52
C ASN A 22 13.56 -8.13 2.78
N ILE A 23 12.24 -8.02 2.90
CA ILE A 23 11.43 -7.02 2.21
C ILE A 23 11.01 -5.92 3.19
N LYS A 24 11.29 -4.66 2.84
CA LYS A 24 10.80 -3.51 3.59
C LYS A 24 9.81 -2.69 2.78
N VAL A 25 8.76 -2.24 3.44
CA VAL A 25 7.78 -1.32 2.88
C VAL A 25 7.91 0.03 3.57
N VAL A 26 8.34 1.03 2.82
CA VAL A 26 8.62 2.37 3.31
C VAL A 26 7.50 3.31 2.87
N GLY A 27 6.71 3.78 3.82
CA GLY A 27 5.69 4.81 3.59
C GLY A 27 6.24 6.20 3.83
N VAL A 28 6.25 7.05 2.80
CA VAL A 28 6.83 8.38 2.85
C VAL A 28 5.73 9.45 2.85
N GLY A 29 5.77 10.33 3.85
CA GLY A 29 4.80 11.40 4.04
C GLY A 29 3.42 10.92 4.52
N GLY A 30 2.42 11.79 4.50
CA GLY A 30 1.07 11.49 5.00
C GLY A 30 0.39 10.35 4.25
N GLY A 31 0.35 10.40 2.91
CA GLY A 31 -0.27 9.35 2.09
C GLY A 31 0.43 7.98 2.24
N GLY A 32 1.78 7.97 2.24
CA GLY A 32 2.54 6.75 2.50
C GLY A 32 2.30 6.19 3.91
N GLY A 33 2.20 7.08 4.91
CA GLY A 33 1.88 6.70 6.28
C GLY A 33 0.49 6.05 6.41
N SER A 34 -0.53 6.57 5.71
CA SER A 34 -1.87 5.98 5.67
C SER A 34 -1.86 4.60 5.00
N ALA A 35 -1.12 4.45 3.89
CA ALA A 35 -0.94 3.16 3.24
C ALA A 35 -0.30 2.12 4.17
N ILE A 36 0.76 2.50 4.92
CA ILE A 36 1.38 1.63 5.92
C ILE A 36 0.38 1.22 7.00
N ASN A 37 -0.39 2.17 7.55
CA ASN A 37 -1.40 1.86 8.57
C ASN A 37 -2.39 0.82 8.06
N ARG A 38 -2.82 0.95 6.81
CA ARG A 38 -3.72 -0.02 6.16
C ARG A 38 -3.06 -1.40 6.03
N MET A 39 -1.79 -1.45 5.59
CA MET A 39 -1.04 -2.69 5.42
C MET A 39 -0.81 -3.41 6.75
N VAL A 40 -0.48 -2.67 7.81
CA VAL A 40 -0.33 -3.20 9.17
C VAL A 40 -1.66 -3.72 9.70
N SER A 41 -2.76 -2.96 9.54
CA SER A 41 -4.11 -3.38 9.96
C SER A 41 -4.60 -4.60 9.16
N GLY A 42 -4.27 -4.68 7.86
CA GLY A 42 -4.55 -5.84 7.01
C GLY A 42 -3.66 -7.05 7.29
N LYS A 43 -2.73 -6.96 8.25
CA LYS A 43 -1.84 -8.05 8.68
C LYS A 43 -1.01 -8.64 7.53
N LEU A 44 -0.56 -7.80 6.60
CA LEU A 44 0.36 -8.23 5.54
C LEU A 44 1.61 -8.86 6.16
N LYS A 45 1.91 -10.10 5.76
CA LYS A 45 2.99 -10.91 6.32
C LYS A 45 4.24 -10.86 5.44
N GLY A 46 5.38 -11.22 6.02
CA GLY A 46 6.64 -11.38 5.29
C GLY A 46 7.32 -10.06 4.91
N VAL A 47 6.86 -8.92 5.46
CA VAL A 47 7.45 -7.60 5.21
C VAL A 47 7.63 -6.81 6.50
N ASP A 48 8.65 -5.97 6.54
CA ASP A 48 8.88 -5.00 7.61
C ASP A 48 8.40 -3.61 7.17
N PHE A 49 7.70 -2.91 8.07
CA PHE A 49 7.15 -1.59 7.78
C PHE A 49 8.00 -0.48 8.38
N VAL A 50 8.25 0.55 7.56
CA VAL A 50 8.96 1.78 7.94
C VAL A 50 8.10 2.99 7.54
N ALA A 51 7.76 3.85 8.49
CA ALA A 51 7.10 5.12 8.21
C ALA A 51 8.10 6.28 8.30
N ILE A 52 8.18 7.08 7.26
CA ILE A 52 9.06 8.26 7.17
C ILE A 52 8.21 9.50 6.97
N ASN A 53 8.32 10.50 7.84
CA ASN A 53 7.56 11.74 7.69
C ASN A 53 8.29 12.94 8.29
N THR A 54 8.00 14.13 7.76
CA THR A 54 8.38 15.44 8.33
C THR A 54 7.37 15.94 9.37
N ASP A 55 6.15 15.39 9.38
CA ASP A 55 5.11 15.67 10.36
C ASP A 55 5.23 14.69 11.54
N ALA A 56 5.66 15.23 12.68
CA ALA A 56 5.88 14.45 13.89
C ALA A 56 4.57 13.91 14.48
N GLN A 57 3.47 14.66 14.36
CA GLN A 57 2.18 14.26 14.90
C GLN A 57 1.59 13.09 14.12
N ALA A 58 1.58 13.18 12.78
CA ALA A 58 1.15 12.09 11.92
C ALA A 58 2.01 10.82 12.10
N LEU A 59 3.32 11.00 12.30
CA LEU A 59 4.24 9.90 12.54
C LEU A 59 4.00 9.21 13.90
N HIS A 60 3.63 9.98 14.92
CA HIS A 60 3.33 9.43 16.24
C HIS A 60 2.11 8.50 16.22
N GLN A 61 1.12 8.80 15.39
CA GLN A 61 -0.10 8.01 15.22
C GLN A 61 0.08 6.81 14.26
N ASN A 62 1.24 6.68 13.62
CA ASN A 62 1.48 5.59 12.67
C ASN A 62 1.68 4.26 13.37
N LEU A 63 1.12 3.17 12.80
CA LEU A 63 1.14 1.82 13.35
C LEU A 63 2.43 1.05 13.07
N SER A 64 3.32 1.61 12.24
CA SER A 64 4.62 1.00 11.93
C SER A 64 5.50 0.85 13.18
N LYS A 65 6.27 -0.24 13.25
CA LYS A 65 7.29 -0.44 14.28
C LYS A 65 8.46 0.54 14.13
N HIS A 66 8.87 0.79 12.89
CA HIS A 66 9.97 1.71 12.57
C HIS A 66 9.39 3.03 12.07
N ARG A 67 9.60 4.08 12.83
CA ARG A 67 9.11 5.42 12.54
C ARG A 67 10.29 6.38 12.54
N LEU A 68 10.55 7.01 11.40
CA LEU A 68 11.67 7.91 11.21
C LEU A 68 11.15 9.32 10.93
N HIS A 69 11.45 10.24 11.85
CA HIS A 69 11.15 11.66 11.69
C HIS A 69 12.31 12.34 10.97
N ILE A 70 12.07 12.77 9.72
CA ILE A 70 13.05 13.43 8.86
C ILE A 70 12.90 14.96 8.90
N GLY A 71 14.00 15.67 8.66
CA GLY A 71 13.98 17.14 8.54
C GLY A 71 13.62 17.84 9.84
N ARG A 72 14.15 17.41 10.96
CA ARG A 72 13.88 18.00 12.28
C ARG A 72 14.25 19.49 12.36
N THR A 73 15.34 19.89 11.69
CA THR A 73 15.76 21.28 11.62
C THR A 73 15.03 22.05 10.52
N VAL A 74 14.78 21.42 9.39
CA VAL A 74 14.15 22.02 8.20
C VAL A 74 12.67 22.34 8.44
N THR A 75 11.89 21.38 8.98
CA THR A 75 10.43 21.51 9.11
C THR A 75 9.95 21.70 10.55
N ARG A 76 10.79 21.44 11.53
CA ARG A 76 10.47 21.53 12.98
C ARG A 76 9.26 20.67 13.37
N GLY A 77 9.03 19.56 12.64
CA GLY A 77 7.90 18.65 12.89
C GLY A 77 6.55 19.08 12.33
N LEU A 78 6.48 20.18 11.57
CA LEU A 78 5.23 20.76 11.05
C LEU A 78 4.88 20.29 9.63
N GLY A 79 5.65 19.33 9.07
CA GLY A 79 5.46 18.88 7.69
C GLY A 79 6.13 19.79 6.65
N ALA A 80 6.10 19.40 5.38
CA ALA A 80 6.70 20.12 4.26
C ALA A 80 5.67 20.90 3.42
N GLY A 81 4.39 20.83 3.76
CA GLY A 81 3.32 21.44 2.98
C GLY A 81 3.30 20.90 1.54
N MET A 82 3.10 21.78 0.55
CA MET A 82 3.16 21.45 -0.87
C MET A 82 4.53 21.81 -1.50
N ASN A 83 5.61 21.80 -0.70
CA ASN A 83 6.96 22.12 -1.18
C ASN A 83 7.85 20.85 -1.18
N PRO A 84 8.08 20.21 -2.36
CA PRO A 84 8.94 19.05 -2.47
C PRO A 84 10.40 19.32 -2.08
N GLU A 85 10.93 20.52 -2.33
CA GLU A 85 12.31 20.87 -1.97
C GLU A 85 12.56 20.76 -0.46
N LEU A 86 11.55 21.11 0.37
CA LEU A 86 11.63 20.90 1.81
C LEU A 86 11.62 19.41 2.16
N GLY A 87 10.85 18.61 1.41
CA GLY A 87 10.85 17.16 1.55
C GLY A 87 12.22 16.54 1.23
N THR A 88 12.83 16.94 0.12
CA THR A 88 14.16 16.51 -0.32
C THR A 88 15.23 16.86 0.73
N LYS A 89 15.31 18.13 1.11
CA LYS A 89 16.27 18.60 2.15
C LYS A 89 16.08 17.87 3.48
N SER A 90 14.84 17.56 3.84
CA SER A 90 14.53 16.81 5.06
C SER A 90 15.04 15.36 5.01
N ALA A 91 14.95 14.72 3.85
CA ALA A 91 15.48 13.36 3.66
C ALA A 91 17.01 13.37 3.59
N GLU A 92 17.61 14.36 2.94
CA GLU A 92 19.07 14.55 2.88
C GLU A 92 19.67 14.77 4.27
N GLU A 93 19.06 15.62 5.11
CA GLU A 93 19.46 15.85 6.50
C GLU A 93 19.54 14.53 7.30
N THR A 94 18.65 13.58 6.99
CA THR A 94 18.48 12.35 7.75
C THR A 94 18.95 11.11 6.98
N SER A 95 19.75 11.30 5.93
CA SER A 95 20.15 10.24 4.99
C SER A 95 20.87 9.05 5.65
N SER A 96 21.67 9.32 6.68
CA SER A 96 22.37 8.28 7.44
C SER A 96 21.41 7.39 8.24
N GLU A 97 20.38 7.96 8.85
CA GLU A 97 19.35 7.21 9.58
C GLU A 97 18.48 6.38 8.60
N ILE A 98 18.15 6.95 7.44
CA ILE A 98 17.42 6.23 6.37
C ILE A 98 18.25 5.03 5.91
N ARG A 99 19.56 5.23 5.65
CA ARG A 99 20.48 4.16 5.23
C ARG A 99 20.56 3.03 6.26
N GLU A 100 20.65 3.35 7.55
CA GLU A 100 20.72 2.34 8.60
C GLU A 100 19.41 1.54 8.71
N VAL A 101 18.26 2.20 8.58
CA VAL A 101 16.96 1.51 8.61
C VAL A 101 16.78 0.58 7.40
N LEU A 102 17.32 0.94 6.22
CA LEU A 102 17.20 0.14 5.00
C LEU A 102 18.27 -0.95 4.86
N LYS A 103 19.32 -0.89 5.63
CA LYS A 103 20.44 -1.84 5.57
C LYS A 103 19.99 -3.30 5.74
N GLY A 104 20.57 -4.17 4.92
CA GLY A 104 20.26 -5.62 4.92
C GLY A 104 18.94 -5.99 4.28
N SER A 105 18.28 -5.08 3.56
CA SER A 105 17.10 -5.41 2.76
C SER A 105 17.51 -5.93 1.39
N ASP A 106 16.80 -6.93 0.88
CA ASP A 106 16.93 -7.42 -0.50
C ASP A 106 16.01 -6.62 -1.44
N MET A 107 14.85 -6.19 -0.92
CA MET A 107 13.86 -5.43 -1.67
C MET A 107 13.27 -4.32 -0.80
N VAL A 108 13.04 -3.16 -1.42
CA VAL A 108 12.41 -2.00 -0.78
C VAL A 108 11.24 -1.53 -1.64
N PHE A 109 10.04 -1.60 -1.07
CA PHE A 109 8.87 -0.90 -1.60
C PHE A 109 8.83 0.51 -1.06
N ILE A 110 8.62 1.49 -1.93
CA ILE A 110 8.41 2.88 -1.55
C ILE A 110 6.98 3.26 -1.90
N THR A 111 6.19 3.61 -0.90
CA THR A 111 4.81 4.05 -1.12
C THR A 111 4.63 5.50 -0.68
N CYS A 112 4.05 6.31 -1.54
CA CYS A 112 3.73 7.69 -1.23
C CYS A 112 2.57 8.22 -2.10
N GLY A 113 1.91 9.27 -1.61
CA GLY A 113 1.03 10.09 -2.44
C GLY A 113 1.84 11.23 -3.06
N LEU A 114 1.89 11.28 -4.40
CA LEU A 114 2.53 12.36 -5.13
C LEU A 114 1.67 13.63 -5.10
N GLY A 115 2.32 14.79 -5.22
CA GLY A 115 1.66 16.10 -5.19
C GLY A 115 1.70 16.82 -3.85
N GLY A 116 2.17 16.15 -2.77
CA GLY A 116 2.52 16.76 -1.50
C GLY A 116 4.00 17.18 -1.44
N GLY A 117 4.43 17.76 -0.32
CA GLY A 117 5.82 18.15 -0.12
C GLY A 117 6.69 16.95 0.27
N THR A 118 6.38 16.28 1.38
CA THR A 118 7.19 15.21 1.96
C THR A 118 7.25 13.98 1.06
N GLY A 119 6.09 13.44 0.67
CA GLY A 119 6.03 12.24 -0.16
C GLY A 119 6.73 12.41 -1.51
N THR A 120 6.51 13.55 -2.17
CA THR A 120 7.07 13.85 -3.48
C THR A 120 8.58 14.10 -3.42
N GLY A 121 9.05 14.88 -2.43
CA GLY A 121 10.45 15.27 -2.36
C GLY A 121 11.35 14.26 -1.67
N ALA A 122 10.88 13.58 -0.62
CA ALA A 122 11.72 12.64 0.13
C ALA A 122 11.82 11.24 -0.53
N SER A 123 10.79 10.81 -1.28
CA SER A 123 10.80 9.46 -1.89
C SER A 123 11.95 9.23 -2.86
N PRO A 124 12.35 10.18 -3.75
CA PRO A 124 13.51 10.00 -4.62
C PRO A 124 14.80 9.78 -3.84
N VAL A 125 15.00 10.51 -2.73
CA VAL A 125 16.20 10.36 -1.87
C VAL A 125 16.21 8.98 -1.18
N VAL A 126 15.05 8.54 -0.67
CA VAL A 126 14.92 7.19 -0.10
C VAL A 126 15.19 6.12 -1.14
N ALA A 127 14.71 6.30 -2.38
CA ALA A 127 14.93 5.39 -3.48
C ALA A 127 16.41 5.28 -3.86
N GLU A 128 17.10 6.40 -3.96
CA GLU A 128 18.54 6.44 -4.24
C GLU A 128 19.33 5.71 -3.18
N ILE A 129 19.04 5.93 -1.89
CA ILE A 129 19.70 5.23 -0.78
C ILE A 129 19.44 3.71 -0.84
N ALA A 130 18.21 3.29 -1.15
CA ALA A 130 17.87 1.87 -1.26
C ALA A 130 18.62 1.22 -2.43
N ARG A 131 18.68 1.90 -3.57
CA ARG A 131 19.39 1.43 -4.77
C ARG A 131 20.90 1.37 -4.54
N ASP A 132 21.50 2.35 -3.86
CA ASP A 132 22.90 2.34 -3.44
C ASP A 132 23.25 1.16 -2.52
N LEU A 133 22.30 0.70 -1.71
CA LEU A 133 22.46 -0.48 -0.86
C LEU A 133 22.31 -1.80 -1.66
N GLY A 134 21.99 -1.74 -2.95
CA GLY A 134 21.82 -2.90 -3.84
C GLY A 134 20.44 -3.57 -3.75
N CYS A 135 19.48 -2.93 -3.08
CA CYS A 135 18.12 -3.43 -2.98
C CYS A 135 17.38 -3.33 -4.32
N LEU A 136 16.53 -4.30 -4.63
CA LEU A 136 15.52 -4.12 -5.66
C LEU A 136 14.52 -3.07 -5.19
N THR A 137 14.44 -1.94 -5.89
CA THR A 137 13.66 -0.78 -5.45
C THR A 137 12.41 -0.60 -6.31
N VAL A 138 11.25 -0.75 -5.71
CA VAL A 138 9.94 -0.66 -6.37
C VAL A 138 9.11 0.43 -5.74
N ALA A 139 8.70 1.43 -6.52
CA ALA A 139 7.78 2.46 -6.06
C ALA A 139 6.33 2.10 -6.42
N VAL A 140 5.42 2.18 -5.46
CA VAL A 140 3.97 2.05 -5.66
C VAL A 140 3.32 3.32 -5.16
N VAL A 141 2.95 4.20 -6.08
CA VAL A 141 2.58 5.58 -5.76
C VAL A 141 1.22 5.97 -6.31
N THR A 142 0.58 6.93 -5.68
CA THR A 142 -0.70 7.48 -6.15
C THR A 142 -0.53 8.88 -6.71
N ARG A 143 -1.30 9.19 -7.76
CA ARG A 143 -1.44 10.54 -8.30
C ARG A 143 -2.68 11.21 -7.71
N PRO A 144 -2.67 12.53 -7.47
CA PRO A 144 -3.78 13.23 -6.85
C PRO A 144 -5.06 13.17 -7.70
N PHE A 145 -6.20 13.31 -7.04
CA PHE A 145 -7.47 13.53 -7.71
C PHE A 145 -7.48 14.86 -8.44
N SER A 146 -8.23 14.96 -9.55
CA SER A 146 -8.36 16.19 -10.33
C SER A 146 -8.91 17.37 -9.51
N PHE A 147 -9.81 17.10 -8.54
CA PHE A 147 -10.36 18.13 -7.66
C PHE A 147 -9.34 18.71 -6.66
N GLU A 148 -8.17 18.05 -6.44
CA GLU A 148 -7.11 18.57 -5.58
C GLU A 148 -6.34 19.73 -6.21
N GLY A 149 -6.56 20.02 -7.47
CA GLY A 149 -6.12 21.21 -8.19
C GLY A 149 -4.87 20.99 -9.07
N ALA A 150 -4.76 21.87 -10.08
CA ALA A 150 -3.72 21.78 -11.12
C ALA A 150 -2.29 21.90 -10.57
N GLN A 151 -2.07 22.75 -9.55
CA GLN A 151 -0.75 22.92 -8.94
C GLN A 151 -0.25 21.60 -8.33
N ARG A 152 -1.13 20.88 -7.63
CA ARG A 152 -0.80 19.59 -7.00
C ARG A 152 -0.48 18.53 -8.05
N ARG A 153 -1.21 18.54 -9.17
CA ARG A 153 -0.95 17.67 -10.31
C ARG A 153 0.42 17.94 -10.95
N THR A 154 0.77 19.24 -11.18
CA THR A 154 2.09 19.60 -11.72
C THR A 154 3.23 19.15 -10.80
N ILE A 155 3.07 19.28 -9.48
CA ILE A 155 4.04 18.78 -8.50
C ILE A 155 4.14 17.25 -8.57
N ALA A 156 3.00 16.57 -8.69
CA ALA A 156 2.97 15.11 -8.80
C ALA A 156 3.66 14.59 -10.06
N ASP A 157 3.45 15.24 -11.21
CA ASP A 157 4.05 14.84 -12.48
C ASP A 157 5.58 14.99 -12.44
N LYS A 158 6.09 16.11 -11.94
CA LYS A 158 7.54 16.32 -11.74
C LYS A 158 8.13 15.29 -10.76
N GLY A 159 7.45 15.06 -9.63
CA GLY A 159 7.90 14.10 -8.63
C GLY A 159 7.86 12.65 -9.14
N PHE A 160 6.92 12.33 -10.04
CA PHE A 160 6.89 11.05 -10.71
C PHE A 160 8.11 10.84 -11.59
N GLU A 161 8.46 11.81 -12.44
CA GLU A 161 9.63 11.75 -13.32
C GLU A 161 10.93 11.60 -12.51
N GLU A 162 11.06 12.38 -11.43
CA GLU A 162 12.22 12.31 -10.54
C GLU A 162 12.33 10.93 -9.86
N LEU A 163 11.24 10.44 -9.26
CA LEU A 163 11.23 9.15 -8.59
C LEU A 163 11.46 8.00 -9.58
N ALA A 164 10.87 8.04 -10.77
CA ALA A 164 11.03 7.03 -11.81
C ALA A 164 12.48 6.87 -12.25
N SER A 165 13.28 7.94 -12.20
CA SER A 165 14.72 7.90 -12.51
C SER A 165 15.57 7.22 -11.42
N LYS A 166 15.03 7.08 -10.20
CA LYS A 166 15.74 6.58 -9.00
C LYS A 166 15.33 5.16 -8.58
N VAL A 167 14.28 4.59 -9.16
CA VAL A 167 13.80 3.24 -8.84
C VAL A 167 14.02 2.27 -9.99
N ASP A 168 13.97 0.96 -9.72
CA ASP A 168 13.99 -0.07 -10.76
C ASP A 168 12.65 -0.16 -11.47
N THR A 169 11.56 -0.07 -10.70
CA THR A 169 10.18 -0.13 -11.21
C THR A 169 9.31 0.89 -10.50
N ILE A 170 8.44 1.58 -11.24
CA ILE A 170 7.42 2.47 -10.67
C ILE A 170 6.03 2.08 -11.15
N ILE A 171 5.14 1.81 -10.19
CA ILE A 171 3.72 1.55 -10.41
C ILE A 171 2.97 2.82 -9.99
N SER A 172 2.30 3.46 -10.93
CA SER A 172 1.51 4.67 -10.68
C SER A 172 0.03 4.36 -10.72
N ILE A 173 -0.70 4.80 -9.69
CA ILE A 173 -2.14 4.62 -9.54
C ILE A 173 -2.81 6.00 -9.60
N PRO A 174 -3.49 6.36 -10.71
CA PRO A 174 -4.23 7.61 -10.77
C PRO A 174 -5.50 7.52 -9.92
N ASN A 175 -5.62 8.39 -8.91
CA ASN A 175 -6.79 8.39 -8.03
C ASN A 175 -8.11 8.65 -8.81
N ASP A 176 -8.06 9.41 -9.91
CA ASP A 176 -9.23 9.64 -10.77
C ASP A 176 -9.80 8.34 -11.37
N ARG A 177 -8.97 7.32 -11.59
CA ARG A 177 -9.44 6.01 -12.07
C ARG A 177 -10.23 5.25 -11.00
N ILE A 178 -9.91 5.49 -9.74
CA ILE A 178 -10.65 4.90 -8.62
C ILE A 178 -12.09 5.44 -8.57
N LEU A 179 -12.31 6.72 -8.96
CA LEU A 179 -13.66 7.29 -9.06
C LEU A 179 -14.56 6.57 -10.09
N GLN A 180 -13.96 5.83 -11.03
CA GLN A 180 -14.72 5.03 -12.01
C GLN A 180 -15.19 3.69 -11.45
N ILE A 181 -14.57 3.23 -10.35
CA ILE A 181 -14.83 1.92 -9.74
C ILE A 181 -15.78 2.05 -8.55
N ILE A 182 -15.76 3.19 -7.86
CA ILE A 182 -16.56 3.43 -6.66
C ILE A 182 -17.96 3.97 -7.00
N ASP A 183 -18.91 3.72 -6.09
CA ASP A 183 -20.27 4.24 -6.22
C ASP A 183 -20.30 5.77 -6.05
N LYS A 184 -21.22 6.44 -6.75
CA LYS A 184 -21.46 7.90 -6.63
C LYS A 184 -21.83 8.34 -5.20
N LYS A 185 -22.28 7.42 -4.37
CA LYS A 185 -22.63 7.67 -2.95
C LYS A 185 -21.49 7.41 -1.98
N THR A 186 -20.33 6.95 -2.46
CA THR A 186 -19.16 6.66 -1.62
C THR A 186 -18.67 7.93 -0.94
N SER A 187 -18.46 7.88 0.36
CA SER A 187 -17.92 9.01 1.12
C SER A 187 -16.47 9.31 0.70
N LEU A 188 -15.99 10.52 0.96
CA LEU A 188 -14.60 10.90 0.70
C LEU A 188 -13.62 10.00 1.48
N LEU A 189 -13.96 9.66 2.72
CA LEU A 189 -13.16 8.79 3.57
C LEU A 189 -13.05 7.38 2.96
N ASP A 190 -14.17 6.83 2.50
CA ASP A 190 -14.21 5.51 1.85
C ASP A 190 -13.45 5.52 0.52
N ALA A 191 -13.52 6.62 -0.25
CA ALA A 191 -12.76 6.76 -1.48
C ALA A 191 -11.24 6.68 -1.22
N PHE A 192 -10.73 7.38 -0.20
CA PHE A 192 -9.32 7.25 0.21
C PHE A 192 -9.00 5.85 0.74
N ALA A 193 -9.92 5.21 1.45
CA ALA A 193 -9.73 3.82 1.90
C ALA A 193 -9.61 2.84 0.73
N VAL A 194 -10.30 3.09 -0.40
CA VAL A 194 -10.13 2.31 -1.64
C VAL A 194 -8.75 2.55 -2.25
N VAL A 195 -8.28 3.80 -2.28
CA VAL A 195 -6.91 4.13 -2.73
C VAL A 195 -5.86 3.34 -1.94
N ASP A 196 -5.94 3.39 -0.61
CA ASP A 196 -5.03 2.67 0.28
C ASP A 196 -5.11 1.14 0.08
N ARG A 197 -6.32 0.62 -0.22
CA ARG A 197 -6.52 -0.81 -0.53
C ARG A 197 -5.84 -1.22 -1.83
N VAL A 198 -5.87 -0.36 -2.85
CA VAL A 198 -5.18 -0.62 -4.12
C VAL A 198 -3.66 -0.65 -3.90
N LEU A 199 -3.11 0.31 -3.13
CA LEU A 199 -1.69 0.29 -2.73
C LEU A 199 -1.34 -0.97 -1.95
N TYR A 200 -2.19 -1.37 -0.99
CA TYR A 200 -2.04 -2.60 -0.22
C TYR A 200 -1.96 -3.82 -1.16
N LYS A 201 -2.91 -3.97 -2.08
CA LYS A 201 -2.95 -5.10 -3.03
C LYS A 201 -1.75 -5.12 -3.99
N GLY A 202 -1.25 -3.95 -4.38
CA GLY A 202 -0.03 -3.85 -5.19
C GLY A 202 1.22 -4.38 -4.48
N VAL A 203 1.37 -4.05 -3.20
CA VAL A 203 2.47 -4.56 -2.39
C VAL A 203 2.25 -6.03 -2.02
N GLU A 204 1.03 -6.41 -1.61
CA GLU A 204 0.64 -7.79 -1.28
C GLU A 204 0.93 -8.75 -2.43
N GLY A 205 0.44 -8.42 -3.65
CA GLY A 205 0.59 -9.29 -4.81
C GLY A 205 2.05 -9.63 -5.17
N ILE A 206 3.00 -8.72 -4.91
CA ILE A 206 4.42 -8.99 -5.15
C ILE A 206 5.07 -9.66 -3.95
N SER A 207 4.78 -9.18 -2.73
CA SER A 207 5.44 -9.69 -1.53
C SER A 207 5.02 -11.13 -1.20
N GLU A 208 3.75 -11.48 -1.39
CA GLU A 208 3.26 -12.85 -1.14
C GLU A 208 3.91 -13.88 -2.05
N LEU A 209 4.17 -13.53 -3.32
CA LEU A 209 4.88 -14.42 -4.25
C LEU A 209 6.26 -14.83 -3.74
N ILE A 210 6.91 -13.93 -2.99
CA ILE A 210 8.29 -14.11 -2.53
C ILE A 210 8.32 -14.75 -1.14
N THR A 211 7.37 -14.36 -0.25
CA THR A 211 7.46 -14.65 1.18
C THR A 211 6.53 -15.75 1.67
N GLN A 212 5.50 -16.09 0.88
CA GLN A 212 4.54 -17.11 1.29
C GLN A 212 4.69 -18.38 0.44
N PRO A 213 4.78 -19.56 1.07
CA PRO A 213 4.75 -20.82 0.34
C PRO A 213 3.35 -21.00 -0.27
N GLY A 214 3.27 -20.93 -1.59
CA GLY A 214 2.06 -21.17 -2.38
C GLY A 214 2.05 -22.56 -3.01
N LEU A 215 1.03 -22.86 -3.81
CA LEU A 215 1.00 -24.06 -4.67
C LEU A 215 2.05 -23.97 -5.77
N ILE A 216 2.28 -22.78 -6.28
CA ILE A 216 3.32 -22.46 -7.27
C ILE A 216 4.11 -21.31 -6.70
N ASN A 217 5.35 -21.58 -6.33
CA ASN A 217 6.27 -20.61 -5.74
C ASN A 217 7.10 -19.94 -6.82
N VAL A 218 7.47 -18.68 -6.55
CA VAL A 218 8.33 -17.87 -7.40
C VAL A 218 9.58 -17.49 -6.60
N ASP A 219 10.75 -17.68 -7.18
CA ASP A 219 12.00 -17.23 -6.58
C ASP A 219 12.13 -15.71 -6.63
N PHE A 220 12.73 -15.13 -5.59
CA PHE A 220 13.07 -13.70 -5.60
C PHE A 220 13.91 -13.29 -6.80
N ALA A 221 14.80 -14.17 -7.27
CA ALA A 221 15.60 -13.93 -8.47
C ALA A 221 14.76 -13.73 -9.74
N ASP A 222 13.64 -14.46 -9.88
CA ASP A 222 12.72 -14.33 -10.99
C ASP A 222 11.98 -13.00 -10.95
N VAL A 223 11.45 -12.62 -9.77
CA VAL A 223 10.82 -11.30 -9.56
C VAL A 223 11.81 -10.18 -9.90
N LYS A 224 13.06 -10.30 -9.42
CA LYS A 224 14.12 -9.35 -9.73
C LYS A 224 14.41 -9.27 -11.22
N ALA A 225 14.40 -10.38 -11.95
CA ALA A 225 14.66 -10.42 -13.40
C ALA A 225 13.59 -9.72 -14.26
N VAL A 226 12.36 -9.58 -13.74
CA VAL A 226 11.25 -8.87 -14.42
C VAL A 226 11.15 -7.42 -13.98
N MET A 227 11.50 -7.10 -12.72
CA MET A 227 11.29 -5.77 -12.17
C MET A 227 12.54 -4.88 -12.18
N LYS A 228 13.74 -5.45 -12.24
CA LYS A 228 14.97 -4.67 -12.23
C LYS A 228 15.08 -3.82 -13.50
N ASP A 229 15.34 -2.52 -13.34
CA ASP A 229 15.50 -1.53 -14.42
C ASP A 229 14.37 -1.57 -15.46
N SER A 230 13.15 -1.94 -15.05
CA SER A 230 12.01 -2.08 -15.97
C SER A 230 11.23 -0.78 -16.19
N GLY A 231 11.51 0.26 -15.40
CA GLY A 231 10.86 1.57 -15.53
C GLY A 231 9.40 1.57 -15.10
N SER A 232 8.51 2.13 -15.92
CA SER A 232 7.08 2.19 -15.60
C SER A 232 6.42 0.83 -15.73
N ALA A 233 5.63 0.47 -14.72
CA ALA A 233 4.82 -0.73 -14.69
C ALA A 233 3.34 -0.39 -14.51
N LEU A 234 2.49 -1.23 -15.06
CA LEU A 234 1.04 -1.14 -14.92
C LEU A 234 0.55 -2.27 -14.03
N MET A 235 -0.44 -1.96 -13.19
CA MET A 235 -1.05 -2.94 -12.30
C MET A 235 -2.55 -3.01 -12.55
N GLY A 236 -3.04 -4.21 -12.83
CA GLY A 236 -4.46 -4.53 -12.93
C GLY A 236 -4.86 -5.54 -11.87
N MET A 237 -6.11 -5.46 -11.44
CA MET A 237 -6.70 -6.37 -10.47
C MET A 237 -8.09 -6.79 -10.91
N GLY A 238 -8.39 -8.06 -10.73
CA GLY A 238 -9.72 -8.63 -10.98
C GLY A 238 -10.10 -9.62 -9.90
N ILE A 239 -11.38 -9.62 -9.53
CA ILE A 239 -11.94 -10.56 -8.57
C ILE A 239 -13.26 -11.05 -9.17
N ALA A 240 -13.48 -12.35 -9.11
CA ALA A 240 -14.74 -12.95 -9.56
C ALA A 240 -15.09 -14.21 -8.74
N SER A 241 -16.37 -14.56 -8.76
CA SER A 241 -16.93 -15.73 -8.09
C SER A 241 -17.85 -16.50 -9.04
N GLY A 242 -18.15 -17.77 -8.75
CA GLY A 242 -19.03 -18.62 -9.56
C GLY A 242 -18.29 -19.51 -10.54
N GLU A 243 -19.01 -20.13 -11.50
CA GLU A 243 -18.48 -21.20 -12.38
C GLU A 243 -17.31 -20.77 -13.28
N ASN A 244 -17.28 -19.49 -13.74
CA ASN A 244 -16.24 -18.97 -14.62
C ASN A 244 -15.30 -17.98 -13.90
N ARG A 245 -15.22 -18.09 -12.58
CA ARG A 245 -14.53 -17.11 -11.71
C ARG A 245 -13.10 -16.79 -12.15
N ALA A 246 -12.33 -17.79 -12.59
CA ALA A 246 -10.94 -17.59 -13.01
C ALA A 246 -10.82 -16.78 -14.32
N ALA A 247 -11.64 -17.10 -15.32
CA ALA A 247 -11.65 -16.40 -16.59
C ALA A 247 -12.17 -14.96 -16.43
N GLU A 248 -13.21 -14.77 -15.61
CA GLU A 248 -13.78 -13.45 -15.34
C GLU A 248 -12.81 -12.57 -14.54
N ALA A 249 -12.15 -13.13 -13.52
CA ALA A 249 -11.11 -12.43 -12.74
C ALA A 249 -9.92 -12.04 -13.63
N ALA A 250 -9.46 -12.93 -14.53
CA ALA A 250 -8.38 -12.63 -15.45
C ALA A 250 -8.75 -11.50 -16.41
N LYS A 251 -9.93 -11.53 -17.00
CA LYS A 251 -10.44 -10.44 -17.87
C LYS A 251 -10.57 -9.13 -17.09
N ALA A 252 -11.16 -9.17 -15.90
CA ALA A 252 -11.28 -7.99 -15.04
C ALA A 252 -9.92 -7.40 -14.67
N ALA A 253 -8.87 -8.23 -14.49
CA ALA A 253 -7.52 -7.76 -14.22
C ALA A 253 -6.88 -7.10 -15.44
N ILE A 254 -7.04 -7.68 -16.65
CA ILE A 254 -6.50 -7.14 -17.91
C ILE A 254 -7.23 -5.86 -18.33
N ASP A 255 -8.56 -5.81 -18.13
CA ASP A 255 -9.42 -4.67 -18.46
C ASP A 255 -9.60 -3.69 -17.30
N SER A 256 -8.82 -3.86 -16.23
CA SER A 256 -8.93 -3.05 -15.02
C SER A 256 -8.89 -1.55 -15.34
N PRO A 257 -9.80 -0.73 -14.80
CA PRO A 257 -9.76 0.72 -14.96
C PRO A 257 -8.50 1.36 -14.38
N LEU A 258 -7.81 0.66 -13.46
CA LEU A 258 -6.55 1.12 -12.88
C LEU A 258 -5.41 1.14 -13.90
N LEU A 259 -5.53 0.40 -15.00
CA LEU A 259 -4.57 0.41 -16.09
C LEU A 259 -4.77 1.68 -16.94
N GLU A 260 -3.75 2.52 -17.01
CA GLU A 260 -3.76 3.70 -17.89
C GLU A 260 -3.60 3.31 -19.38
N LEU A 261 -2.95 2.20 -19.62
CA LEU A 261 -2.62 1.66 -20.94
C LEU A 261 -3.05 0.19 -21.02
N SER A 262 -3.11 -0.35 -22.23
CA SER A 262 -3.21 -1.81 -22.43
C SER A 262 -1.92 -2.48 -21.95
N ILE A 263 -2.03 -3.70 -21.45
CA ILE A 263 -0.85 -4.55 -21.14
C ILE A 263 -0.18 -5.11 -22.41
N GLU A 264 -0.77 -4.84 -23.58
CA GLU A 264 -0.18 -5.22 -24.87
C GLU A 264 1.20 -4.62 -25.06
N GLY A 265 2.16 -5.46 -25.48
CA GLY A 265 3.55 -5.05 -25.66
C GLY A 265 4.39 -5.00 -24.39
N ALA A 266 3.87 -5.44 -23.26
CA ALA A 266 4.66 -5.67 -22.05
C ALA A 266 5.70 -6.77 -22.30
N LYS A 267 6.96 -6.52 -21.92
CA LYS A 267 8.09 -7.47 -22.07
C LYS A 267 8.29 -8.33 -20.81
N GLY A 268 7.69 -7.95 -19.70
CA GLY A 268 7.68 -8.69 -18.46
C GLY A 268 6.29 -8.66 -17.84
N VAL A 269 5.81 -9.80 -17.36
CA VAL A 269 4.54 -9.91 -16.67
C VAL A 269 4.71 -10.76 -15.43
N LEU A 270 4.25 -10.22 -14.33
CA LEU A 270 4.13 -10.92 -13.06
C LEU A 270 2.65 -10.99 -12.71
N PHE A 271 2.11 -12.16 -12.43
CA PHE A 271 0.74 -12.26 -11.95
C PHE A 271 0.56 -13.26 -10.83
N THR A 272 -0.34 -12.93 -9.91
CA THR A 272 -0.73 -13.78 -8.79
C THR A 272 -2.16 -14.22 -8.97
N ILE A 273 -2.42 -15.49 -8.70
CA ILE A 273 -3.76 -16.05 -8.57
C ILE A 273 -3.93 -16.46 -7.11
N SER A 274 -4.91 -15.86 -6.43
CA SER A 274 -5.27 -16.22 -5.07
C SER A 274 -6.71 -16.70 -5.04
N GLY A 275 -6.93 -17.92 -4.57
CA GLY A 275 -8.26 -18.52 -4.55
C GLY A 275 -8.47 -19.47 -3.39
N PRO A 276 -9.69 -19.99 -3.23
CA PRO A 276 -10.03 -20.95 -2.18
C PRO A 276 -9.30 -22.29 -2.37
N PRO A 277 -9.32 -23.18 -1.36
CA PRO A 277 -8.64 -24.47 -1.43
C PRO A 277 -9.13 -25.41 -2.56
N ASP A 278 -10.30 -25.15 -3.13
CA ASP A 278 -10.90 -25.92 -4.23
C ASP A 278 -10.55 -25.41 -5.62
N ILE A 279 -9.63 -24.42 -5.71
CA ILE A 279 -9.16 -23.93 -7.01
C ILE A 279 -8.57 -25.08 -7.84
N SER A 280 -9.06 -25.22 -9.07
CA SER A 280 -8.65 -26.30 -9.96
C SER A 280 -7.48 -25.89 -10.87
N MET A 281 -6.71 -26.88 -11.33
CA MET A 281 -5.64 -26.64 -12.31
C MET A 281 -6.17 -26.09 -13.64
N ASN A 282 -7.41 -26.43 -14.02
CA ASN A 282 -8.04 -25.91 -15.23
C ASN A 282 -8.32 -24.41 -15.09
N GLU A 283 -8.80 -23.94 -13.93
CA GLU A 283 -9.03 -22.52 -13.65
C GLU A 283 -7.73 -21.72 -13.73
N VAL A 284 -6.66 -22.22 -13.10
CA VAL A 284 -5.33 -21.59 -13.17
C VAL A 284 -4.83 -21.51 -14.62
N ASN A 285 -4.96 -22.60 -15.39
CA ASN A 285 -4.51 -22.63 -16.78
C ASN A 285 -5.33 -21.67 -17.68
N GLU A 286 -6.65 -21.60 -17.48
CA GLU A 286 -7.51 -20.70 -18.24
C GLU A 286 -7.18 -19.24 -17.97
N ALA A 287 -7.02 -18.85 -16.70
CA ALA A 287 -6.60 -17.52 -16.33
C ALA A 287 -5.23 -17.15 -16.91
N ALA A 288 -4.25 -18.04 -16.77
CA ALA A 288 -2.91 -17.85 -17.32
C ALA A 288 -2.94 -17.67 -18.84
N ARG A 289 -3.73 -18.47 -19.57
CA ARG A 289 -3.88 -18.37 -21.02
C ARG A 289 -4.45 -17.04 -21.46
N LEU A 290 -5.44 -16.51 -20.76
CA LEU A 290 -6.04 -15.19 -21.07
C LEU A 290 -5.04 -14.07 -20.86
N ILE A 291 -4.29 -14.09 -19.77
CA ILE A 291 -3.28 -13.07 -19.47
C ILE A 291 -2.14 -13.12 -20.49
N THR A 292 -1.61 -14.33 -20.79
CA THR A 292 -0.48 -14.51 -21.69
C THR A 292 -0.82 -14.18 -23.15
N ALA A 293 -2.08 -14.38 -23.57
CA ALA A 293 -2.54 -13.99 -24.89
C ALA A 293 -2.60 -12.47 -25.11
N SER A 294 -2.58 -11.69 -24.03
CA SER A 294 -2.69 -10.22 -24.06
C SER A 294 -1.34 -9.51 -24.00
N VAL A 295 -0.21 -10.24 -23.99
CA VAL A 295 1.14 -9.68 -23.85
C VAL A 295 2.02 -10.04 -25.05
N ASP A 296 3.23 -9.46 -25.12
CA ASP A 296 4.19 -9.78 -26.17
C ASP A 296 4.58 -11.28 -26.15
N SER A 297 4.72 -11.88 -27.33
CA SER A 297 5.06 -13.32 -27.46
C SER A 297 6.43 -13.69 -26.88
N GLY A 298 7.33 -12.70 -26.76
CA GLY A 298 8.65 -12.84 -26.14
C GLY A 298 8.71 -12.38 -24.69
N ALA A 299 7.56 -12.05 -24.07
CA ALA A 299 7.51 -11.56 -22.70
C ALA A 299 8.00 -12.61 -21.69
N LYS A 300 8.74 -12.16 -20.68
CA LYS A 300 9.04 -12.98 -19.50
C LYS A 300 7.80 -13.05 -18.61
N ILE A 301 7.25 -14.23 -18.45
CA ILE A 301 6.05 -14.46 -17.68
C ILE A 301 6.40 -15.21 -16.41
N ILE A 302 6.04 -14.62 -15.27
CA ILE A 302 6.20 -15.20 -13.94
C ILE A 302 4.84 -15.21 -13.27
N PHE A 303 4.45 -16.34 -12.72
CA PHE A 303 3.19 -16.42 -12.00
C PHE A 303 3.29 -17.31 -10.76
N GLY A 304 2.49 -16.97 -9.77
CA GLY A 304 2.32 -17.76 -8.58
C GLY A 304 0.85 -18.00 -8.26
N ALA A 305 0.59 -19.08 -7.56
CA ALA A 305 -0.75 -19.46 -7.13
C ALA A 305 -0.78 -19.70 -5.62
N ASN A 306 -1.59 -18.93 -4.90
CA ASN A 306 -1.73 -19.01 -3.46
C ASN A 306 -3.13 -19.47 -3.06
N ILE A 307 -3.20 -20.29 -2.00
CA ILE A 307 -4.48 -20.67 -1.39
C ILE A 307 -4.81 -19.66 -0.31
N ASN A 308 -5.99 -19.06 -0.42
CA ASN A 308 -6.58 -18.23 0.62
C ASN A 308 -7.81 -18.95 1.21
N ALA A 309 -7.66 -19.49 2.41
CA ALA A 309 -8.75 -20.21 3.08
C ALA A 309 -9.96 -19.31 3.43
N ASP A 310 -9.75 -18.00 3.50
CA ASP A 310 -10.80 -17.02 3.81
C ASP A 310 -11.57 -16.58 2.54
N ALA A 311 -11.06 -16.88 1.36
CA ALA A 311 -11.68 -16.57 0.06
C ALA A 311 -12.73 -17.63 -0.29
N LYS A 312 -13.92 -17.53 0.29
CA LYS A 312 -15.01 -18.53 0.18
C LYS A 312 -15.19 -19.17 -1.20
N ASP A 313 -15.53 -18.37 -2.22
CA ASP A 313 -15.75 -18.80 -3.61
C ASP A 313 -15.10 -17.81 -4.61
N GLU A 314 -14.27 -16.91 -4.13
CA GLU A 314 -13.71 -15.82 -4.93
C GLU A 314 -12.29 -16.16 -5.38
N ILE A 315 -11.99 -15.90 -6.66
CA ILE A 315 -10.62 -15.86 -7.19
C ILE A 315 -10.22 -14.42 -7.40
N SER A 316 -9.08 -14.04 -6.83
CA SER A 316 -8.45 -12.73 -7.01
C SER A 316 -7.20 -12.88 -7.87
N ILE A 317 -7.10 -12.07 -8.91
CA ILE A 317 -5.94 -12.04 -9.80
C ILE A 317 -5.37 -10.63 -9.81
N THR A 318 -4.07 -10.54 -9.54
CA THR A 318 -3.31 -9.28 -9.68
C THR A 318 -2.28 -9.48 -10.80
N VAL A 319 -2.28 -8.58 -11.78
CA VAL A 319 -1.36 -8.58 -12.91
C VAL A 319 -0.48 -7.33 -12.85
N ILE A 320 0.83 -7.51 -12.96
CA ILE A 320 1.79 -6.42 -13.04
C ILE A 320 2.55 -6.59 -14.34
N ALA A 321 2.38 -5.63 -15.25
CA ALA A 321 3.01 -5.63 -16.57
C ALA A 321 4.13 -4.59 -16.61
N THR A 322 5.29 -4.96 -17.11
CA THR A 322 6.53 -4.15 -17.10
C THR A 322 7.21 -4.13 -18.47
N GLY A 323 8.18 -3.24 -18.64
CA GLY A 323 9.04 -3.24 -19.81
C GLY A 323 8.35 -2.73 -21.08
N PHE A 324 7.47 -1.75 -20.95
CA PHE A 324 6.85 -1.09 -22.08
C PHE A 324 7.91 -0.29 -22.85
N GLY A 325 8.19 -0.64 -24.13
CA GLY A 325 9.11 0.12 -24.98
C GLY A 325 8.60 1.53 -25.27
N GLU A 326 9.48 2.42 -25.73
CA GLU A 326 9.12 3.75 -26.25
C GLU A 326 8.17 3.60 -27.45
N GLY A 327 6.88 3.51 -27.23
CA GLY A 327 5.88 3.31 -28.29
C GLY A 327 4.58 2.65 -27.85
N SER A 328 4.42 2.33 -26.57
CA SER A 328 3.14 1.81 -26.08
C SER A 328 2.02 2.83 -26.36
N LYS A 329 1.09 2.45 -27.23
CA LYS A 329 -0.05 3.29 -27.62
C LYS A 329 -0.86 3.61 -26.37
N LYS A 330 -0.92 4.90 -26.00
CA LYS A 330 -1.92 5.37 -25.04
C LYS A 330 -3.28 4.89 -25.55
N ARG A 331 -4.06 4.21 -24.71
CA ARG A 331 -5.49 4.02 -24.98
C ARG A 331 -6.04 5.42 -25.22
N ASP A 332 -6.43 5.71 -26.46
CA ASP A 332 -7.07 6.98 -26.80
C ASP A 332 -8.27 7.14 -25.87
N SER A 333 -8.10 7.90 -24.82
CA SER A 333 -9.23 8.41 -24.05
C SER A 333 -9.91 9.47 -24.92
N LYS A 334 -10.73 9.01 -25.89
CA LYS A 334 -11.78 9.85 -26.47
C LYS A 334 -12.79 10.16 -25.38
N PHE A 335 -12.40 10.98 -24.45
CA PHE A 335 -13.28 11.58 -23.45
C PHE A 335 -13.02 13.09 -23.37
N ASP A 336 -13.01 13.75 -24.55
CA ASP A 336 -13.42 15.13 -24.69
C ASP A 336 -14.92 15.11 -25.03
N GLY A 337 -15.76 15.43 -24.05
CA GLY A 337 -17.17 15.60 -24.32
C GLY A 337 -18.08 15.13 -23.21
N LEU A 338 -18.32 16.02 -22.25
CA LEU A 338 -19.55 16.05 -21.47
C LEU A 338 -20.75 16.17 -22.41
N ASN A 339 -21.23 15.06 -22.98
CA ASN A 339 -22.60 14.90 -23.52
C ASN A 339 -22.67 13.66 -24.46
N ALA A 340 -22.78 12.46 -23.91
CA ALA A 340 -23.39 11.31 -24.59
C ALA A 340 -23.60 10.14 -23.61
N PHE A 341 -24.46 10.31 -22.63
CA PHE A 341 -24.98 9.21 -21.86
C PHE A 341 -26.34 8.79 -22.43
N SER A 342 -26.33 7.96 -23.45
CA SER A 342 -27.45 7.07 -23.78
C SER A 342 -27.03 6.05 -24.85
N ALA A 343 -26.32 5.00 -24.44
CA ALA A 343 -26.30 3.74 -25.19
C ALA A 343 -26.11 2.62 -24.21
N GLN A 344 -27.07 1.71 -24.20
CA GLN A 344 -27.09 0.51 -23.38
C GLN A 344 -25.82 -0.31 -23.52
N VAL A 345 -25.01 -0.33 -22.50
CA VAL A 345 -24.00 -1.38 -22.26
C VAL A 345 -24.57 -2.26 -21.16
N LYS A 346 -24.87 -3.50 -21.48
CA LYS A 346 -25.07 -4.56 -20.50
C LYS A 346 -23.71 -4.78 -19.86
N SER A 347 -23.42 -4.06 -18.80
CA SER A 347 -22.24 -4.24 -17.99
C SER A 347 -22.46 -5.43 -17.06
N SER A 348 -21.63 -6.46 -17.17
CA SER A 348 -21.36 -7.33 -16.03
C SER A 348 -20.97 -6.45 -14.85
N PRO A 349 -21.47 -6.70 -13.63
CA PRO A 349 -21.17 -5.84 -12.51
C PRO A 349 -19.66 -5.89 -12.21
N ALA A 350 -18.98 -4.76 -12.41
CA ALA A 350 -17.64 -4.58 -11.89
C ALA A 350 -17.70 -4.80 -10.37
N TYR A 351 -16.89 -5.74 -9.85
CA TYR A 351 -16.82 -6.03 -8.43
C TYR A 351 -16.43 -4.76 -7.68
N ILE A 352 -17.33 -4.28 -6.86
CA ILE A 352 -17.08 -3.26 -5.85
C ILE A 352 -16.66 -4.02 -4.60
N PRO A 353 -15.39 -3.91 -4.13
CA PRO A 353 -15.04 -4.47 -2.82
C PRO A 353 -15.94 -3.82 -1.79
N GLN A 354 -16.88 -4.58 -1.24
CA GLN A 354 -17.72 -4.08 -0.15
C GLN A 354 -16.79 -3.68 0.99
N VAL A 355 -16.87 -2.43 1.40
CA VAL A 355 -16.26 -1.95 2.63
C VAL A 355 -17.02 -2.64 3.73
N ASP A 356 -16.35 -3.54 4.42
CA ASP A 356 -16.93 -4.25 5.55
C ASP A 356 -17.19 -3.22 6.65
N LYS A 357 -18.43 -2.75 6.75
CA LYS A 357 -18.86 -1.72 7.70
C LYS A 357 -18.62 -2.14 9.14
N ASP A 358 -18.51 -3.45 9.39
CA ASP A 358 -18.27 -4.00 10.72
C ASP A 358 -16.84 -3.76 11.23
N TYR A 359 -15.88 -3.43 10.35
CA TYR A 359 -14.49 -3.23 10.77
C TYR A 359 -14.25 -1.84 11.41
N VAL A 360 -14.95 -0.81 10.95
CA VAL A 360 -14.80 0.56 11.51
C VAL A 360 -15.53 0.71 12.83
N TYR A 361 -16.67 0.02 13.02
CA TYR A 361 -17.45 0.10 14.25
C TYR A 361 -16.95 -0.79 15.40
N ARG A 362 -16.10 -1.80 15.12
CA ARG A 362 -15.58 -2.67 16.20
C ARG A 362 -14.48 -2.04 17.04
N GLU A 363 -13.66 -1.15 16.47
CA GLU A 363 -12.61 -0.48 17.25
C GLU A 363 -13.16 0.60 18.18
N GLU A 364 -14.11 1.41 17.74
CA GLU A 364 -14.74 2.42 18.61
C GLU A 364 -15.57 1.79 19.75
N ASN A 365 -16.25 0.67 19.52
CA ASN A 365 -17.03 0.00 20.55
C ASN A 365 -16.16 -0.81 21.53
N GLN A 366 -14.96 -1.24 21.18
CA GLN A 366 -14.05 -1.89 22.12
C GLN A 366 -13.36 -0.91 23.07
N GLU A 367 -13.10 0.33 22.65
CA GLU A 367 -12.61 1.37 23.56
C GLU A 367 -13.69 1.92 24.48
N MET A 368 -14.92 2.06 24.02
CA MET A 368 -16.04 2.49 24.88
C MET A 368 -16.47 1.41 25.88
N SER A 369 -16.47 0.13 25.53
CA SER A 369 -16.80 -0.95 26.47
C SER A 369 -15.72 -1.22 27.53
N LYS A 370 -14.47 -0.81 27.28
CA LYS A 370 -13.41 -0.85 28.31
C LYS A 370 -13.46 0.33 29.29
N LYS A 371 -14.11 1.43 28.94
CA LYS A 371 -14.28 2.58 29.85
C LYS A 371 -15.50 2.49 30.78
N GLU A 372 -16.51 1.68 30.46
CA GLU A 372 -17.69 1.53 31.32
C GLU A 372 -17.55 0.50 32.44
N ASN A 373 -16.52 -0.35 32.44
CA ASN A 373 -16.34 -1.39 33.47
C ASN A 373 -15.36 -1.05 34.60
N SER A 374 -14.92 0.21 34.72
CA SER A 374 -14.13 0.68 35.86
C SER A 374 -14.90 1.66 36.74
N SER A 375 -15.81 1.15 37.53
CA SER A 375 -16.37 1.92 38.63
C SER A 375 -15.29 2.11 39.72
N PRO A 376 -15.07 3.34 40.20
CA PRO A 376 -14.08 3.57 41.25
C PRO A 376 -14.56 3.03 42.58
N LYS A 377 -13.89 2.00 43.12
CA LYS A 377 -14.01 1.59 44.50
C LYS A 377 -13.55 2.76 45.40
N LYS A 378 -14.45 3.30 46.21
CA LYS A 378 -14.15 4.27 47.26
C LYS A 378 -13.12 3.68 48.22
N ALA A 379 -11.88 4.13 48.13
CA ALA A 379 -10.88 3.92 49.16
C ALA A 379 -11.08 5.00 50.26
N LYS A 380 -11.42 4.59 51.49
CA LYS A 380 -11.39 5.44 52.67
C LYS A 380 -9.94 5.66 53.06
N ILE A 381 -9.46 6.88 52.91
CA ILE A 381 -8.17 7.30 53.49
C ILE A 381 -8.49 8.09 54.74
N THR A 382 -8.04 7.58 55.89
CA THR A 382 -8.09 8.28 57.18
C THR A 382 -6.83 9.15 57.26
N VAL A 383 -6.98 10.47 57.26
CA VAL A 383 -5.89 11.39 57.54
C VAL A 383 -6.10 12.00 58.91
N LYS A 384 -5.13 11.79 59.78
CA LYS A 384 -4.96 12.52 61.04
C LYS A 384 -4.07 13.73 60.81
N GLY A 385 -4.48 14.90 61.37
CA GLY A 385 -3.55 16.00 61.62
C GLY A 385 -3.96 17.32 60.97
N ARG A 386 -4.36 18.24 61.84
CA ARG A 386 -4.71 19.64 61.65
C ARG A 386 -3.68 20.46 60.89
N GLU A 387 -4.19 21.38 60.05
CA GLU A 387 -3.94 22.84 60.23
C GLU A 387 -4.85 23.58 59.23
N GLU A 388 -5.63 24.53 59.77
CA GLU A 388 -6.50 25.46 59.05
C GLU A 388 -5.59 26.51 58.40
N ILE A 389 -5.73 26.75 57.08
CA ILE A 389 -5.29 27.99 56.43
C ILE A 389 -6.46 28.47 55.60
N ASP A 390 -7.00 29.64 56.01
CA ASP A 390 -7.89 30.46 55.22
C ASP A 390 -7.22 30.87 53.92
N MET A 391 -7.88 30.64 52.80
CA MET A 391 -7.53 31.30 51.55
C MET A 391 -8.78 31.84 50.88
N ASP A 392 -8.64 33.10 50.68
CA ASP A 392 -9.46 34.14 50.09
C ASP A 392 -10.07 33.76 48.74
N ASP A 393 -11.31 34.18 48.58
CA ASP A 393 -12.16 34.09 47.41
C ASP A 393 -11.70 35.13 46.38
N SER A 394 -11.00 34.73 45.31
CA SER A 394 -10.81 35.55 44.12
C SER A 394 -11.13 34.72 42.85
N SER A 395 -12.38 34.92 42.39
CA SER A 395 -12.93 34.49 41.12
C SER A 395 -12.15 35.10 39.95
N GLU A 396 -11.31 34.31 39.30
CA GLU A 396 -10.85 34.65 37.96
C GLU A 396 -11.90 34.22 36.93
N GLU A 397 -12.66 35.21 36.45
CA GLU A 397 -13.54 35.07 35.27
C GLU A 397 -12.70 34.80 34.03
N LEU A 398 -12.87 33.59 33.48
CA LEU A 398 -12.35 33.26 32.14
C LEU A 398 -13.02 34.15 31.09
N GLU A 399 -12.28 35.10 30.56
CA GLU A 399 -12.74 36.00 29.49
C GLU A 399 -13.07 35.25 28.20
N ILE A 400 -14.37 35.18 27.89
CA ILE A 400 -14.88 34.63 26.62
C ILE A 400 -14.46 35.58 25.49
N PRO A 401 -13.74 35.12 24.44
CA PRO A 401 -13.32 35.91 23.31
C PRO A 401 -14.47 36.67 22.63
N ALA A 402 -14.21 37.90 22.20
CA ALA A 402 -15.22 38.85 21.72
C ALA A 402 -16.05 38.40 20.51
N PHE A 403 -15.58 37.43 19.74
CA PHE A 403 -16.31 36.86 18.59
C PHE A 403 -17.45 35.90 19.00
N ILE A 404 -17.38 35.31 20.18
CA ILE A 404 -18.46 34.43 20.71
C ILE A 404 -19.60 35.25 21.29
N ARG A 405 -19.31 36.44 21.88
CA ARG A 405 -20.33 37.36 22.41
C ARG A 405 -21.27 37.93 21.32
N ARG A 406 -20.85 37.92 20.06
CA ARG A 406 -21.64 38.48 18.92
C ARG A 406 -22.67 37.50 18.35
N LYS A 407 -22.66 36.24 18.75
CA LYS A 407 -23.55 35.20 18.26
C LYS A 407 -24.66 34.83 19.24
N MET A 408 -24.69 35.44 20.41
CA MET A 408 -25.70 35.21 21.47
C MET A 408 -26.60 36.44 21.73
N ARG A 409 -26.66 37.38 20.74
CA ARG A 409 -27.68 38.42 20.68
C ARG A 409 -28.54 38.28 19.45
#